data_5a2b24b5a4b73a9ff634d074c67b9090
#
_entry.id   5a2b24b5a4b73a9ff634d074c67b9090
#
_cell.length_a   1.000
_cell.length_b   1.000
_cell.length_c   1.000
_cell.angle_alpha   90.00
_cell.angle_beta   90.00
_cell.angle_gamma   90.00
#
_symmetry.space_group_name_H-M   'P 1'
#
loop_
_entity.id
_entity.type
_entity.pdbx_description
1 polymer ?
#
loop_
_entity_poly.entity_id
_entity_poly.type
_entity_poly.pdbx_seq_one_letter_code
_entity_poly.pdbx_strand_id
1 'polypeptide(L)'
;MARHTLASGIVLLAVAAFGAEPDLRALLRDRAAVERVYYAHRLGVKPAFEKVSPPELIERLVKGDLRKATVLKQVYGVEISPALLDSEVQRINSTTRAPEILAELKAALGNEPERFARAVAQPILVERILRNKFDNDDSLHVAQRRQVEAARAQLLAAKQAGATVDKLTTLFNDVGSNQVSETTWQLGARSATNSPAESPDAVEIKKRFGPNAQLLSSPTHDAERKFYFDDLPAPLQQVLRAQLRQAGDVSAVIEMPAGFTLYLAREKTAEALSVAALSVPKRSYEQWLDEQGGTK
;
A
#
# COMPACT_ATOMS: atom_id res chain seq x y z
N MET A 1 -20.99 -76.64 -11.33
CA MET A 1 -20.07 -75.69 -11.96
C MET A 1 -20.84 -74.37 -12.27
N ALA A 2 -20.79 -73.42 -11.42
CA ALA A 2 -21.48 -72.14 -11.59
C ALA A 2 -20.42 -71.09 -11.81
N ARG A 3 -20.42 -70.39 -12.98
CA ARG A 3 -19.55 -69.32 -13.34
C ARG A 3 -20.24 -67.99 -12.92
N HIS A 4 -19.68 -67.30 -11.94
CA HIS A 4 -20.05 -65.95 -11.62
C HIS A 4 -19.24 -64.95 -12.48
N THR A 5 -19.92 -64.22 -13.35
CA THR A 5 -19.38 -63.08 -14.10
C THR A 5 -19.53 -61.83 -13.25
N LEU A 6 -18.41 -61.26 -12.80
CA LEU A 6 -18.33 -59.96 -12.17
C LEU A 6 -18.34 -58.89 -13.28
N ALA A 7 -19.39 -58.06 -13.28
CA ALA A 7 -19.44 -56.84 -14.10
C ALA A 7 -18.74 -55.70 -13.34
N SER A 8 -17.54 -55.31 -13.82
CA SER A 8 -16.87 -54.11 -13.36
C SER A 8 -17.53 -52.89 -13.98
N GLY A 9 -18.26 -52.12 -13.21
CA GLY A 9 -18.77 -50.82 -13.58
C GLY A 9 -17.64 -49.78 -13.49
N ILE A 10 -17.20 -49.24 -14.64
CA ILE A 10 -16.29 -48.10 -14.73
C ILE A 10 -17.12 -46.86 -14.45
N VAL A 11 -16.96 -46.27 -13.29
CA VAL A 11 -17.45 -44.91 -12.98
C VAL A 11 -16.50 -43.94 -13.64
N LEU A 12 -16.87 -43.37 -14.79
CA LEU A 12 -16.22 -42.23 -15.37
C LEU A 12 -16.54 -41.01 -14.51
N LEU A 13 -15.61 -40.62 -13.64
CA LEU A 13 -15.60 -39.31 -13.04
C LEU A 13 -15.27 -38.28 -14.15
N ALA A 14 -16.27 -37.53 -14.56
CA ALA A 14 -16.08 -36.34 -15.38
C ALA A 14 -15.32 -35.31 -14.55
N VAL A 15 -14.00 -35.27 -14.70
CA VAL A 15 -13.19 -34.16 -14.26
C VAL A 15 -13.57 -32.98 -15.15
N ALA A 16 -14.41 -32.07 -14.63
CA ALA A 16 -14.71 -30.82 -15.28
C ALA A 16 -13.41 -30.06 -15.47
N ALA A 17 -13.01 -29.86 -16.71
CA ALA A 17 -11.82 -29.14 -17.10
C ALA A 17 -11.97 -27.67 -16.72
N PHE A 18 -11.46 -27.27 -15.55
CA PHE A 18 -11.15 -25.89 -15.20
C PHE A 18 -9.91 -25.43 -15.98
N GLY A 19 -10.01 -25.32 -17.30
CA GLY A 19 -8.84 -25.05 -18.15
C GLY A 19 -9.12 -24.28 -19.43
N ALA A 20 -10.36 -23.82 -19.66
CA ALA A 20 -10.63 -22.91 -20.78
C ALA A 20 -10.16 -21.49 -20.39
N GLU A 21 -9.29 -20.88 -21.20
CA GLU A 21 -8.97 -19.46 -21.07
C GLU A 21 -10.28 -18.67 -21.02
N PRO A 22 -10.46 -17.77 -20.05
CA PRO A 22 -11.70 -17.01 -19.92
C PRO A 22 -11.97 -16.23 -21.20
N ASP A 23 -13.16 -16.36 -21.76
CA ASP A 23 -13.58 -15.56 -22.91
C ASP A 23 -13.42 -14.08 -22.60
N LEU A 24 -12.43 -13.43 -23.23
CA LEU A 24 -12.13 -12.02 -23.03
C LEU A 24 -13.38 -11.14 -23.21
N ARG A 25 -14.26 -11.48 -24.16
CA ARG A 25 -15.51 -10.74 -24.37
C ARG A 25 -16.46 -10.83 -23.17
N ALA A 26 -16.52 -11.98 -22.53
CA ALA A 26 -17.31 -12.17 -21.30
C ALA A 26 -16.71 -11.30 -20.16
N LEU A 27 -15.38 -11.32 -19.96
CA LEU A 27 -14.73 -10.49 -18.97
C LEU A 27 -14.95 -8.99 -19.19
N LEU A 28 -14.89 -8.52 -20.44
CA LEU A 28 -15.14 -7.13 -20.79
C LEU A 28 -16.59 -6.72 -20.48
N ARG A 29 -17.59 -7.57 -20.82
CA ARG A 29 -18.99 -7.32 -20.49
C ARG A 29 -19.22 -7.26 -18.98
N ASP A 30 -18.68 -8.23 -18.25
CA ASP A 30 -18.81 -8.31 -16.79
C ASP A 30 -18.14 -7.10 -16.12
N ARG A 31 -16.94 -6.72 -16.57
CA ARG A 31 -16.25 -5.52 -16.04
C ARG A 31 -17.07 -4.25 -16.33
N ALA A 32 -17.61 -4.08 -17.53
CA ALA A 32 -18.43 -2.93 -17.84
C ALA A 32 -19.71 -2.88 -16.98
N ALA A 33 -20.32 -4.03 -16.67
CA ALA A 33 -21.46 -4.10 -15.75
C ALA A 33 -21.09 -3.66 -14.34
N VAL A 34 -19.95 -4.11 -13.81
CA VAL A 34 -19.41 -3.72 -12.50
C VAL A 34 -19.13 -2.21 -12.46
N GLU A 35 -18.46 -1.66 -13.48
CA GLU A 35 -18.16 -0.22 -13.55
C GLU A 35 -19.41 0.65 -13.61
N ARG A 36 -20.49 0.18 -14.26
CA ARG A 36 -21.78 0.90 -14.27
C ARG A 36 -22.41 1.00 -12.88
N VAL A 37 -22.32 -0.06 -12.08
CA VAL A 37 -22.79 0.00 -10.68
C VAL A 37 -21.98 1.02 -9.89
N TYR A 38 -20.65 0.98 -9.93
CA TYR A 38 -19.83 1.99 -9.24
C TYR A 38 -20.09 3.41 -9.75
N TYR A 39 -20.27 3.56 -11.04
CA TYR A 39 -20.62 4.85 -11.63
C TYR A 39 -21.98 5.38 -11.13
N ALA A 40 -22.97 4.50 -10.93
CA ALA A 40 -24.28 4.88 -10.39
C ALA A 40 -24.21 5.47 -8.98
N HIS A 41 -23.23 5.03 -8.17
CA HIS A 41 -22.98 5.52 -6.80
C HIS A 41 -21.97 6.67 -6.72
N ARG A 42 -21.44 7.14 -7.86
CA ARG A 42 -20.51 8.27 -7.87
C ARG A 42 -21.22 9.57 -7.49
N LEU A 43 -20.58 10.35 -6.61
CA LEU A 43 -21.09 11.67 -6.20
C LEU A 43 -20.75 12.76 -7.23
N GLY A 44 -21.54 13.82 -7.23
CA GLY A 44 -21.33 15.00 -8.07
C GLY A 44 -21.94 14.89 -9.48
N VAL A 45 -21.47 15.76 -10.39
CA VAL A 45 -21.94 15.79 -11.78
C VAL A 45 -21.51 14.52 -12.50
N LYS A 46 -22.47 13.85 -13.15
CA LYS A 46 -22.25 12.58 -13.85
C LYS A 46 -22.34 12.80 -15.37
N PRO A 47 -21.21 12.91 -16.09
CA PRO A 47 -21.21 12.83 -17.55
C PRO A 47 -21.76 11.48 -18.02
N ALA A 48 -22.04 11.30 -19.31
CA ALA A 48 -22.42 9.97 -19.82
C ALA A 48 -21.37 8.90 -19.44
N PHE A 49 -21.83 7.70 -19.06
CA PHE A 49 -20.95 6.59 -18.62
C PHE A 49 -19.86 6.30 -19.65
N GLU A 50 -20.18 6.30 -20.92
CA GLU A 50 -19.27 6.01 -22.03
C GLU A 50 -18.14 7.04 -22.17
N LYS A 51 -18.35 8.27 -21.67
CA LYS A 51 -17.30 9.30 -21.61
C LYS A 51 -16.33 9.07 -20.44
N VAL A 52 -16.82 8.49 -19.36
CA VAL A 52 -16.01 8.24 -18.14
C VAL A 52 -15.32 6.88 -18.21
N SER A 53 -16.02 5.89 -18.75
CA SER A 53 -15.56 4.51 -18.88
C SER A 53 -15.74 4.00 -20.31
N PRO A 54 -14.96 4.54 -21.26
CA PRO A 54 -15.00 4.10 -22.66
C PRO A 54 -14.50 2.64 -22.78
N PRO A 55 -14.86 1.94 -23.86
CA PRO A 55 -14.49 0.54 -24.08
C PRO A 55 -12.98 0.26 -23.92
N GLU A 56 -12.13 1.20 -24.37
CA GLU A 56 -10.68 1.08 -24.29
C GLU A 56 -10.17 1.12 -22.84
N LEU A 57 -10.85 1.85 -21.95
CA LEU A 57 -10.55 1.85 -20.53
C LEU A 57 -10.94 0.51 -19.91
N ILE A 58 -12.13 0.00 -20.21
CA ILE A 58 -12.60 -1.31 -19.74
C ILE A 58 -11.61 -2.41 -20.17
N GLU A 59 -11.16 -2.37 -21.43
CA GLU A 59 -10.19 -3.32 -21.95
C GLU A 59 -8.85 -3.24 -21.21
N ARG A 60 -8.34 -2.04 -20.95
CA ARG A 60 -7.09 -1.86 -20.15
C ARG A 60 -7.23 -2.41 -18.74
N LEU A 61 -8.38 -2.19 -18.08
CA LEU A 61 -8.62 -2.71 -16.74
C LEU A 61 -8.61 -4.23 -16.72
N VAL A 62 -9.33 -4.88 -17.65
CA VAL A 62 -9.36 -6.35 -17.73
C VAL A 62 -7.98 -6.92 -18.07
N LYS A 63 -7.28 -6.34 -19.05
CA LYS A 63 -5.92 -6.76 -19.40
C LYS A 63 -4.94 -6.56 -18.22
N GLY A 64 -5.10 -5.47 -17.46
CA GLY A 64 -4.35 -5.22 -16.24
C GLY A 64 -4.57 -6.30 -15.18
N ASP A 65 -5.83 -6.70 -14.96
CA ASP A 65 -6.16 -7.75 -14.00
C ASP A 65 -5.61 -9.11 -14.42
N LEU A 66 -5.72 -9.46 -15.71
CA LEU A 66 -5.13 -10.70 -16.27
C LEU A 66 -3.60 -10.70 -16.17
N ARG A 67 -2.96 -9.56 -16.45
CA ARG A 67 -1.51 -9.40 -16.29
C ARG A 67 -1.06 -9.63 -14.86
N LYS A 68 -1.75 -9.06 -13.87
CA LYS A 68 -1.45 -9.27 -12.46
C LYS A 68 -1.55 -10.74 -12.06
N ALA A 69 -2.56 -11.45 -12.52
CA ALA A 69 -2.69 -12.90 -12.30
C ALA A 69 -1.53 -13.67 -12.92
N THR A 70 -1.11 -13.30 -14.12
CA THR A 70 0.05 -13.88 -14.81
C THR A 70 1.35 -13.63 -14.03
N VAL A 71 1.58 -12.40 -13.58
CA VAL A 71 2.76 -12.04 -12.77
C VAL A 71 2.78 -12.79 -11.44
N LEU A 72 1.63 -12.90 -10.77
CA LEU A 72 1.51 -13.63 -9.52
C LEU A 72 1.92 -15.10 -9.69
N LYS A 73 1.47 -15.72 -10.77
CA LYS A 73 1.85 -17.10 -11.11
C LYS A 73 3.31 -17.23 -11.51
N GLN A 74 3.81 -16.38 -12.40
CA GLN A 74 5.16 -16.50 -12.98
C GLN A 74 6.26 -16.14 -11.99
N VAL A 75 6.08 -15.05 -11.22
CA VAL A 75 7.12 -14.54 -10.32
C VAL A 75 7.07 -15.26 -8.97
N TYR A 76 5.87 -15.51 -8.44
CA TYR A 76 5.72 -16.05 -7.09
C TYR A 76 5.20 -17.49 -7.05
N GLY A 77 4.91 -18.11 -8.19
CA GLY A 77 4.39 -19.48 -8.25
C GLY A 77 3.01 -19.67 -7.64
N VAL A 78 2.24 -18.58 -7.43
CA VAL A 78 0.94 -18.63 -6.78
C VAL A 78 -0.18 -18.71 -7.82
N GLU A 79 -0.96 -19.77 -7.75
CA GLU A 79 -2.19 -19.94 -8.52
C GLU A 79 -3.41 -19.75 -7.63
N ILE A 80 -4.44 -19.08 -8.17
CA ILE A 80 -5.71 -18.90 -7.45
C ILE A 80 -6.52 -20.21 -7.56
N SER A 81 -6.56 -20.96 -6.48
CA SER A 81 -7.40 -22.15 -6.41
C SER A 81 -8.88 -21.79 -6.20
N PRO A 82 -9.82 -22.68 -6.57
CA PRO A 82 -11.24 -22.50 -6.28
C PRO A 82 -11.51 -22.21 -4.80
N ALA A 83 -10.86 -22.95 -3.89
CA ALA A 83 -11.03 -22.76 -2.44
C ALA A 83 -10.56 -21.36 -1.96
N LEU A 84 -9.47 -20.83 -2.51
CA LEU A 84 -9.04 -19.46 -2.21
C LEU A 84 -10.04 -18.43 -2.73
N LEU A 85 -10.58 -18.65 -3.91
CA LEU A 85 -11.57 -17.76 -4.52
C LEU A 85 -12.89 -17.78 -3.73
N ASP A 86 -13.37 -18.95 -3.31
CA ASP A 86 -14.55 -19.10 -2.45
C ASP A 86 -14.37 -18.39 -1.11
N SER A 87 -13.19 -18.53 -0.50
CA SER A 87 -12.85 -17.83 0.74
C SER A 87 -12.88 -16.32 0.56
N GLU A 88 -12.43 -15.80 -0.58
CA GLU A 88 -12.47 -14.37 -0.88
C GLU A 88 -13.92 -13.87 -1.10
N VAL A 89 -14.75 -14.65 -1.79
CA VAL A 89 -16.18 -14.34 -1.94
C VAL A 89 -16.87 -14.28 -0.57
N GLN A 90 -16.58 -15.22 0.32
CA GLN A 90 -17.10 -15.20 1.69
C GLN A 90 -16.61 -13.98 2.47
N ARG A 91 -15.32 -13.66 2.36
CA ARG A 91 -14.75 -12.45 2.99
C ARG A 91 -15.46 -11.18 2.50
N ILE A 92 -15.64 -11.02 1.19
CA ILE A 92 -16.35 -9.86 0.62
C ILE A 92 -17.77 -9.77 1.20
N ASN A 93 -18.48 -10.90 1.23
CA ASN A 93 -19.85 -10.96 1.74
C ASN A 93 -19.96 -10.57 3.23
N SER A 94 -18.98 -10.98 4.04
CA SER A 94 -19.01 -10.78 5.50
C SER A 94 -18.44 -9.43 5.95
N THR A 95 -17.56 -8.81 5.15
CA THR A 95 -16.85 -7.59 5.57
C THR A 95 -17.28 -6.32 4.84
N THR A 96 -18.19 -6.43 3.87
CA THR A 96 -18.67 -5.25 3.13
C THR A 96 -19.34 -4.24 4.05
N ARG A 97 -19.03 -2.94 3.82
CA ARG A 97 -19.70 -1.82 4.50
C ARG A 97 -20.83 -1.22 3.66
N ALA A 98 -21.06 -1.73 2.46
CA ALA A 98 -22.09 -1.29 1.52
C ALA A 98 -22.82 -2.52 0.94
N PRO A 99 -23.65 -3.22 1.76
CA PRO A 99 -24.33 -4.44 1.33
C PRO A 99 -25.29 -4.19 0.17
N GLU A 100 -25.86 -3.00 0.04
CA GLU A 100 -26.71 -2.57 -1.06
C GLU A 100 -25.93 -2.54 -2.39
N ILE A 101 -24.73 -1.95 -2.41
CA ILE A 101 -23.87 -1.91 -3.60
C ILE A 101 -23.43 -3.33 -3.97
N LEU A 102 -23.11 -4.16 -2.98
CA LEU A 102 -22.76 -5.56 -3.22
C LEU A 102 -23.92 -6.34 -3.86
N ALA A 103 -25.16 -6.09 -3.42
CA ALA A 103 -26.35 -6.72 -4.02
C ALA A 103 -26.54 -6.25 -5.47
N GLU A 104 -26.34 -4.97 -5.76
CA GLU A 104 -26.41 -4.42 -7.13
C GLU A 104 -25.32 -5.00 -8.04
N LEU A 105 -24.09 -5.17 -7.53
CA LEU A 105 -23.00 -5.83 -8.28
C LEU A 105 -23.35 -7.26 -8.65
N LYS A 106 -23.91 -8.02 -7.71
CA LYS A 106 -24.39 -9.39 -7.97
C LYS A 106 -25.52 -9.40 -9.00
N ALA A 107 -26.50 -8.52 -8.85
CA ALA A 107 -27.60 -8.39 -9.80
C ALA A 107 -27.12 -8.02 -11.21
N ALA A 108 -26.19 -7.07 -11.34
CA ALA A 108 -25.59 -6.67 -12.62
C ALA A 108 -24.85 -7.82 -13.32
N LEU A 109 -24.38 -8.81 -12.55
CA LEU A 109 -23.76 -10.05 -13.03
C LEU A 109 -24.76 -11.20 -13.14
N GLY A 110 -26.07 -10.93 -13.12
CA GLY A 110 -27.13 -11.93 -13.28
C GLY A 110 -27.36 -12.80 -12.06
N ASN A 111 -26.86 -12.41 -10.90
CA ASN A 111 -26.83 -13.22 -9.66
C ASN A 111 -26.12 -14.57 -9.83
N GLU A 112 -25.22 -14.67 -10.80
CA GLU A 112 -24.44 -15.88 -11.07
C GLU A 112 -23.16 -15.87 -10.19
N PRO A 113 -23.02 -16.82 -9.23
CA PRO A 113 -21.89 -16.83 -8.30
C PRO A 113 -20.53 -16.91 -9.00
N GLU A 114 -20.42 -17.69 -10.06
CA GLU A 114 -19.18 -17.85 -10.83
C GLU A 114 -18.76 -16.57 -11.54
N ARG A 115 -19.72 -15.81 -12.10
CA ARG A 115 -19.43 -14.50 -12.72
C ARG A 115 -18.98 -13.50 -11.68
N PHE A 116 -19.63 -13.46 -10.52
CA PHE A 116 -19.22 -12.59 -9.41
C PHE A 116 -17.81 -12.96 -8.91
N ALA A 117 -17.54 -14.25 -8.71
CA ALA A 117 -16.24 -14.73 -8.28
C ALA A 117 -15.15 -14.30 -9.27
N ARG A 118 -15.38 -14.48 -10.57
CA ARG A 118 -14.41 -14.15 -11.62
C ARG A 118 -14.25 -12.66 -11.87
N ALA A 119 -15.35 -11.89 -11.91
CA ALA A 119 -15.31 -10.48 -12.30
C ALA A 119 -15.01 -9.53 -11.15
N VAL A 120 -15.26 -9.92 -9.90
CA VAL A 120 -15.09 -9.09 -8.70
C VAL A 120 -14.10 -9.70 -7.72
N ALA A 121 -14.32 -10.92 -7.26
CA ALA A 121 -13.50 -11.47 -6.19
C ALA A 121 -12.08 -11.82 -6.65
N GLN A 122 -11.91 -12.40 -7.82
CA GLN A 122 -10.61 -12.81 -8.34
C GLN A 122 -9.64 -11.63 -8.56
N PRO A 123 -10.02 -10.52 -9.22
CA PRO A 123 -9.14 -9.34 -9.33
C PRO A 123 -8.72 -8.77 -7.98
N ILE A 124 -9.64 -8.68 -7.02
CA ILE A 124 -9.37 -8.19 -5.67
C ILE A 124 -8.38 -9.13 -4.95
N LEU A 125 -8.60 -10.43 -5.02
CA LEU A 125 -7.73 -11.44 -4.40
C LEU A 125 -6.33 -11.41 -5.00
N VAL A 126 -6.22 -11.39 -6.32
CA VAL A 126 -4.94 -11.33 -7.05
C VAL A 126 -4.15 -10.08 -6.65
N GLU A 127 -4.79 -8.91 -6.69
CA GLU A 127 -4.15 -7.65 -6.31
C GLU A 127 -3.65 -7.68 -4.86
N ARG A 128 -4.49 -8.17 -3.94
CA ARG A 128 -4.13 -8.26 -2.52
C ARG A 128 -2.95 -9.20 -2.26
N ILE A 129 -2.94 -10.38 -2.90
CA ILE A 129 -1.85 -11.34 -2.75
C ILE A 129 -0.57 -10.79 -3.39
N LEU A 130 -0.68 -10.24 -4.60
CA LEU A 130 0.47 -9.74 -5.34
C LEU A 130 1.14 -8.56 -4.62
N ARG A 131 0.36 -7.59 -4.11
CA ARG A 131 0.91 -6.51 -3.27
C ARG A 131 1.56 -7.04 -2.00
N ASN A 132 0.91 -7.96 -1.31
CA ASN A 132 1.50 -8.55 -0.10
C ASN A 132 2.82 -9.26 -0.40
N LYS A 133 2.90 -10.00 -1.52
CA LYS A 133 4.15 -10.64 -1.95
C LYS A 133 5.22 -9.60 -2.29
N PHE A 134 4.88 -8.56 -3.04
CA PHE A 134 5.79 -7.48 -3.39
C PHE A 134 6.31 -6.74 -2.15
N ASP A 135 5.43 -6.37 -1.23
CA ASP A 135 5.79 -5.60 -0.02
C ASP A 135 6.71 -6.39 0.93
N ASN A 136 6.60 -7.73 0.91
CA ASN A 136 7.41 -8.62 1.74
C ASN A 136 8.57 -9.30 0.99
N ASP A 137 8.83 -8.91 -0.25
CA ASP A 137 9.97 -9.42 -1.03
C ASP A 137 11.20 -8.54 -0.82
N ASP A 138 11.98 -8.89 0.20
CA ASP A 138 13.21 -8.16 0.53
C ASP A 138 14.18 -8.06 -0.66
N SER A 139 14.17 -9.03 -1.58
CA SER A 139 15.08 -9.04 -2.74
C SER A 139 14.84 -7.85 -3.68
N LEU A 140 13.61 -7.36 -3.77
CA LEU A 140 13.22 -6.22 -4.60
C LEU A 140 13.76 -4.89 -4.07
N HIS A 141 14.11 -4.82 -2.78
CA HIS A 141 14.47 -3.59 -2.07
C HIS A 141 15.92 -3.58 -1.57
N VAL A 142 16.71 -4.62 -1.90
CA VAL A 142 18.12 -4.76 -1.48
C VAL A 142 18.97 -3.56 -1.89
N ALA A 143 18.78 -3.02 -3.09
CA ALA A 143 19.56 -1.89 -3.58
C ALA A 143 19.34 -0.64 -2.71
N GLN A 144 18.11 -0.34 -2.37
CA GLN A 144 17.73 0.81 -1.54
C GLN A 144 18.23 0.63 -0.09
N ARG A 145 18.08 -0.57 0.47
CA ARG A 145 18.62 -0.91 1.79
C ARG A 145 20.13 -0.71 1.82
N ARG A 146 20.87 -1.26 0.85
CA ARG A 146 22.33 -1.13 0.76
C ARG A 146 22.79 0.31 0.62
N GLN A 147 22.04 1.14 -0.09
CA GLN A 147 22.33 2.58 -0.20
C GLN A 147 22.33 3.23 1.20
N VAL A 148 21.32 3.00 2.01
CA VAL A 148 21.21 3.58 3.36
C VAL A 148 22.24 2.97 4.33
N GLU A 149 22.51 1.67 4.21
CA GLU A 149 23.54 0.99 5.01
C GLU A 149 24.95 1.51 4.69
N ALA A 150 25.26 1.78 3.42
CA ALA A 150 26.52 2.38 3.00
C ALA A 150 26.67 3.82 3.55
N ALA A 151 25.61 4.63 3.49
CA ALA A 151 25.58 5.94 4.08
C ALA A 151 25.86 5.88 5.60
N ARG A 152 25.19 4.95 6.30
CA ARG A 152 25.41 4.73 7.73
C ARG A 152 26.85 4.34 8.04
N ALA A 153 27.42 3.43 7.27
CA ALA A 153 28.80 2.97 7.47
C ALA A 153 29.81 4.13 7.32
N GLN A 154 29.62 5.00 6.31
CA GLN A 154 30.46 6.18 6.10
C GLN A 154 30.38 7.16 7.28
N LEU A 155 29.18 7.45 7.77
CA LEU A 155 28.97 8.33 8.94
C LEU A 155 29.61 7.77 10.20
N LEU A 156 29.46 6.48 10.47
CA LEU A 156 30.07 5.84 11.64
C LEU A 156 31.59 5.84 11.54
N ALA A 157 32.16 5.60 10.36
CA ALA A 157 33.61 5.68 10.14
C ALA A 157 34.13 7.12 10.36
N ALA A 158 33.44 8.13 9.82
CA ALA A 158 33.79 9.53 10.04
C ALA A 158 33.70 9.92 11.52
N LYS A 159 32.64 9.48 12.22
CA LYS A 159 32.51 9.69 13.68
C LYS A 159 33.63 9.06 14.46
N GLN A 160 34.01 7.82 14.15
CA GLN A 160 35.13 7.12 14.80
C GLN A 160 36.47 7.83 14.55
N ALA A 161 36.63 8.48 13.37
CA ALA A 161 37.78 9.29 13.05
C ALA A 161 37.76 10.69 13.71
N GLY A 162 36.77 10.98 14.57
CA GLY A 162 36.68 12.23 15.33
C GLY A 162 36.04 13.39 14.54
N ALA A 163 35.23 13.11 13.52
CA ALA A 163 34.51 14.15 12.80
C ALA A 163 33.52 14.90 13.72
N THR A 164 33.51 16.22 13.61
CA THR A 164 32.55 17.08 14.31
C THR A 164 31.12 16.87 13.78
N VAL A 165 30.12 17.32 14.54
CA VAL A 165 28.69 17.23 14.10
C VAL A 165 28.46 17.93 12.78
N ASP A 166 29.09 19.09 12.55
CA ASP A 166 28.98 19.84 11.28
C ASP A 166 29.55 19.04 10.10
N LYS A 167 30.70 18.39 10.28
CA LYS A 167 31.29 17.51 9.26
C LYS A 167 30.41 16.30 8.99
N LEU A 168 29.81 15.69 10.03
CA LEU A 168 28.86 14.58 9.88
C LEU A 168 27.59 15.05 9.14
N THR A 169 27.09 16.24 9.45
CA THR A 169 25.93 16.83 8.76
C THR A 169 26.22 17.08 7.28
N THR A 170 27.37 17.65 6.96
CA THR A 170 27.80 17.86 5.57
C THR A 170 27.89 16.52 4.84
N LEU A 171 28.58 15.54 5.42
CA LEU A 171 28.68 14.20 4.82
C LEU A 171 27.30 13.54 4.64
N PHE A 172 26.41 13.71 5.62
CA PHE A 172 25.04 13.17 5.54
C PHE A 172 24.26 13.77 4.37
N ASN A 173 24.38 15.07 4.16
CA ASN A 173 23.74 15.78 3.04
C ASN A 173 24.34 15.36 1.69
N ASP A 174 25.66 15.22 1.62
CA ASP A 174 26.37 14.82 0.39
C ASP A 174 25.96 13.39 -0.03
N VAL A 175 25.93 12.44 0.91
CA VAL A 175 25.54 11.05 0.65
C VAL A 175 24.04 10.92 0.35
N GLY A 176 23.20 11.72 1.02
CA GLY A 176 21.74 11.67 0.88
C GLY A 176 21.20 12.46 -0.31
N SER A 177 21.97 13.38 -0.88
CA SER A 177 21.51 14.27 -1.96
C SER A 177 20.14 14.90 -1.65
N ASN A 178 19.17 14.80 -2.57
CA ASN A 178 17.82 15.35 -2.41
C ASN A 178 16.88 14.53 -1.50
N GLN A 179 17.39 13.47 -0.86
CA GLN A 179 16.60 12.57 0.00
C GLN A 179 16.74 12.88 1.50
N VAL A 180 17.42 13.98 1.83
CA VAL A 180 17.61 14.42 3.22
C VAL A 180 16.56 15.46 3.58
N SER A 181 15.94 15.28 4.73
CA SER A 181 15.06 16.25 5.38
C SER A 181 15.53 16.55 6.80
N GLU A 182 15.17 17.70 7.31
CA GLU A 182 15.50 18.12 8.68
C GLU A 182 14.21 18.27 9.49
N THR A 183 14.23 17.81 10.72
CA THR A 183 13.08 17.91 11.62
C THR A 183 13.57 18.11 13.05
N THR A 184 12.87 18.97 13.80
CA THR A 184 13.08 19.14 15.24
C THR A 184 11.83 18.67 15.98
N TRP A 185 11.98 17.70 16.85
CA TRP A 185 10.92 17.22 17.72
C TRP A 185 11.05 17.81 19.12
N GLN A 186 9.94 18.30 19.66
CA GLN A 186 9.82 18.67 21.07
C GLN A 186 9.75 17.41 21.90
N LEU A 187 10.61 17.29 22.94
CA LEU A 187 10.68 16.14 23.85
C LEU A 187 9.78 16.28 25.09
N GLY A 188 9.29 17.50 25.33
CA GLY A 188 8.38 17.81 26.44
C GLY A 188 6.94 17.45 26.14
N ALA A 189 6.15 17.30 27.22
CA ALA A 189 4.73 17.08 27.09
C ALA A 189 4.03 18.26 26.39
N ARG A 190 3.02 17.98 25.58
CA ARG A 190 2.15 19.02 25.01
C ARG A 190 1.55 19.88 26.14
N SER A 191 1.90 21.16 26.20
CA SER A 191 1.15 22.07 27.06
C SER A 191 -0.29 22.17 26.56
N ALA A 192 -1.24 21.99 27.47
CA ALA A 192 -2.68 22.04 27.16
C ALA A 192 -3.11 23.39 26.50
N THR A 193 -2.29 24.44 26.64
CA THR A 193 -2.45 25.76 26.00
C THR A 193 -2.10 25.79 24.50
N ASN A 194 -1.47 24.75 23.95
CA ASN A 194 -1.08 24.67 22.52
C ASN A 194 -1.93 23.68 21.70
N SER A 195 -3.05 23.20 22.22
CA SER A 195 -4.12 22.71 21.33
C SER A 195 -4.52 23.92 20.48
N PRO A 196 -4.53 23.82 19.13
CA PRO A 196 -5.18 24.84 18.34
C PRO A 196 -6.60 24.94 18.88
N ALA A 197 -6.94 26.09 19.47
CA ALA A 197 -8.33 26.37 19.80
C ALA A 197 -9.08 26.09 18.49
N GLU A 198 -9.98 25.11 18.49
CA GLU A 198 -10.82 24.90 17.32
C GLU A 198 -11.49 26.24 17.05
N SER A 199 -11.12 26.89 15.94
CA SER A 199 -11.79 28.12 15.57
C SER A 199 -13.29 27.81 15.45
N PRO A 200 -14.18 28.73 15.78
CA PRO A 200 -15.62 28.51 15.61
C PRO A 200 -15.96 27.97 14.21
N ASP A 201 -15.21 28.39 13.20
CA ASP A 201 -15.33 27.91 11.82
C ASP A 201 -14.91 26.45 11.64
N ALA A 202 -13.88 25.99 12.35
CA ALA A 202 -13.42 24.58 12.29
C ALA A 202 -14.44 23.63 12.95
N VAL A 203 -15.12 24.08 14.01
CA VAL A 203 -16.20 23.32 14.67
C VAL A 203 -17.40 23.22 13.75
N GLU A 204 -17.75 24.30 13.04
CA GLU A 204 -18.88 24.32 12.10
C GLU A 204 -18.60 23.46 10.86
N ILE A 205 -17.37 23.50 10.31
CA ILE A 205 -16.92 22.66 9.21
C ILE A 205 -16.94 21.18 9.59
N LYS A 206 -16.46 20.84 10.79
CA LYS A 206 -16.47 19.46 11.30
C LYS A 206 -17.89 18.93 11.52
N LYS A 207 -18.80 19.81 11.95
CA LYS A 207 -20.23 19.48 12.12
C LYS A 207 -20.95 19.28 10.80
N ARG A 208 -20.53 19.99 9.74
CA ARG A 208 -21.16 19.98 8.41
C ARG A 208 -20.61 18.91 7.47
N PHE A 209 -19.33 18.54 7.59
CA PHE A 209 -18.60 17.67 6.63
C PHE A 209 -17.97 16.43 7.26
N GLY A 210 -18.15 16.20 8.58
CA GLY A 210 -17.61 15.05 9.29
C GLY A 210 -16.13 15.14 9.67
N PRO A 211 -15.59 14.13 10.38
CA PRO A 211 -14.23 14.17 10.95
C PRO A 211 -13.08 14.26 9.94
N ASN A 212 -13.30 13.97 8.67
CA ASN A 212 -12.29 14.03 7.61
C ASN A 212 -12.21 15.39 6.88
N ALA A 213 -13.02 16.37 7.27
CA ALA A 213 -13.03 17.70 6.64
C ALA A 213 -11.75 18.54 6.90
N GLN A 214 -10.87 18.06 7.75
CA GLN A 214 -9.59 18.71 8.08
C GLN A 214 -8.60 18.76 6.91
N LEU A 215 -8.85 17.98 5.84
CA LEU A 215 -8.02 17.97 4.63
C LEU A 215 -8.32 19.11 3.64
N LEU A 216 -9.35 19.91 3.88
CA LEU A 216 -9.80 20.98 2.96
C LEU A 216 -9.54 22.40 3.48
N SER A 217 -9.04 22.55 4.69
CA SER A 217 -8.66 23.88 5.23
C SER A 217 -7.22 24.17 4.87
N SER A 218 -6.99 25.03 3.88
CA SER A 218 -5.68 25.66 3.68
C SER A 218 -5.29 26.39 4.95
N PRO A 219 -4.09 26.17 5.54
CA PRO A 219 -3.65 26.94 6.69
C PRO A 219 -3.29 28.35 6.22
N THR A 220 -4.14 29.29 6.52
CA THR A 220 -3.75 30.71 6.56
C THR A 220 -3.05 30.94 7.89
N HIS A 221 -1.83 31.40 7.80
CA HIS A 221 -0.87 31.85 8.81
C HIS A 221 0.17 30.84 9.29
N ASP A 222 1.45 31.29 9.19
CA ASP A 222 2.68 30.74 9.74
C ASP A 222 2.67 30.58 11.27
N ALA A 223 1.86 29.65 11.76
CA ALA A 223 2.11 29.07 13.07
C ALA A 223 3.17 27.99 12.83
N GLU A 224 4.41 28.18 13.27
CA GLU A 224 5.47 27.17 13.27
C GLU A 224 4.87 25.83 13.72
N ARG A 225 4.77 24.88 12.81
CA ARG A 225 4.18 23.57 13.07
C ARG A 225 5.14 22.80 13.96
N LYS A 226 4.92 22.83 15.28
CA LYS A 226 5.73 22.10 16.25
C LYS A 226 5.44 20.62 16.11
N PHE A 227 6.46 19.82 15.87
CA PHE A 227 6.41 18.38 15.87
C PHE A 227 6.77 17.86 17.25
N TYR A 228 5.97 16.96 17.80
CA TYR A 228 6.24 16.34 19.08
C TYR A 228 6.79 14.93 18.90
N PHE A 229 7.79 14.58 19.69
CA PHE A 229 8.41 13.26 19.63
C PHE A 229 7.40 12.16 19.97
N ASP A 230 6.48 12.44 20.87
CA ASP A 230 5.43 11.51 21.29
C ASP A 230 4.34 11.25 20.23
N ASP A 231 4.31 12.04 19.14
CA ASP A 231 3.44 11.77 17.99
C ASP A 231 4.01 10.68 17.06
N LEU A 232 5.27 10.28 17.24
CA LEU A 232 5.88 9.19 16.50
C LEU A 232 5.31 7.82 16.95
N PRO A 233 5.29 6.81 16.08
CA PRO A 233 4.94 5.44 16.49
C PRO A 233 5.84 4.94 17.62
N ALA A 234 5.25 4.29 18.63
CA ALA A 234 5.97 3.85 19.82
C ALA A 234 7.24 3.02 19.54
N PRO A 235 7.27 2.07 18.57
CA PRO A 235 8.49 1.36 18.22
C PRO A 235 9.61 2.29 17.72
N LEU A 236 9.26 3.32 16.93
CA LEU A 236 10.21 4.30 16.41
C LEU A 236 10.76 5.17 17.54
N GLN A 237 9.88 5.64 18.45
CA GLN A 237 10.33 6.37 19.64
C GLN A 237 11.36 5.58 20.45
N GLN A 238 11.09 4.29 20.68
CA GLN A 238 11.99 3.42 21.43
C GLN A 238 13.39 3.33 20.79
N VAL A 239 13.43 3.08 19.48
CA VAL A 239 14.68 3.01 18.72
C VAL A 239 15.44 4.34 18.77
N LEU A 240 14.78 5.45 18.50
CA LEU A 240 15.43 6.77 18.46
C LEU A 240 15.91 7.20 19.85
N ARG A 241 15.15 6.97 20.92
CA ARG A 241 15.58 7.25 22.31
C ARG A 241 16.80 6.43 22.71
N ALA A 242 16.87 5.18 22.29
CA ALA A 242 17.99 4.30 22.59
C ALA A 242 19.28 4.68 21.86
N GLN A 243 19.17 5.18 20.63
CA GLN A 243 20.29 5.35 19.71
C GLN A 243 20.76 6.80 19.54
N LEU A 244 19.85 7.79 19.63
CA LEU A 244 20.16 9.22 19.49
C LEU A 244 20.26 9.87 20.87
N ARG A 245 21.36 9.62 21.58
CA ARG A 245 21.57 10.10 22.95
C ARG A 245 22.22 11.48 23.00
N GLN A 246 23.01 11.82 22.00
CA GLN A 246 23.74 13.09 21.88
C GLN A 246 23.88 13.52 20.43
N ALA A 247 24.26 14.76 20.19
CA ALA A 247 24.58 15.27 18.87
C ALA A 247 25.69 14.43 18.21
N GLY A 248 25.56 14.15 16.94
CA GLY A 248 26.45 13.28 16.16
C GLY A 248 26.12 11.78 16.26
N ASP A 249 25.09 11.38 17.01
CA ASP A 249 24.65 10.00 17.02
C ASP A 249 23.88 9.66 15.75
N VAL A 250 24.11 8.43 15.24
CA VAL A 250 23.53 7.90 14.02
C VAL A 250 22.67 6.69 14.37
N SER A 251 21.45 6.63 13.91
CA SER A 251 20.54 5.50 14.17
C SER A 251 20.94 4.23 13.41
N ALA A 252 20.31 3.09 13.73
CA ALA A 252 20.23 1.97 12.80
C ALA A 252 19.43 2.40 11.57
N VAL A 253 19.54 1.63 10.47
CA VAL A 253 18.63 1.75 9.35
C VAL A 253 17.26 1.25 9.79
N ILE A 254 16.26 2.11 9.68
CA ILE A 254 14.88 1.83 10.06
C ILE A 254 14.09 1.54 8.80
N GLU A 255 13.56 0.32 8.72
CA GLU A 255 12.68 -0.06 7.63
C GLU A 255 11.26 0.39 7.93
N MET A 256 10.69 1.16 7.00
CA MET A 256 9.32 1.65 7.00
C MET A 256 8.57 1.02 5.83
N PRO A 257 7.23 1.00 5.83
CA PRO A 257 6.47 0.51 4.69
C PRO A 257 6.84 1.19 3.35
N ALA A 258 7.12 2.50 3.40
CA ALA A 258 7.44 3.30 2.22
C ALA A 258 8.92 3.30 1.83
N GLY A 259 9.86 2.90 2.72
CA GLY A 259 11.29 3.00 2.45
C GLY A 259 12.18 2.71 3.66
N PHE A 260 13.44 3.04 3.51
CA PHE A 260 14.46 2.92 4.55
C PHE A 260 14.87 4.30 5.01
N THR A 261 14.92 4.49 6.32
CA THR A 261 15.26 5.79 6.92
C THR A 261 16.44 5.64 7.88
N LEU A 262 17.35 6.62 7.82
CA LEU A 262 18.49 6.78 8.70
C LEU A 262 18.42 8.17 9.33
N TYR A 263 18.68 8.26 10.63
CA TYR A 263 18.68 9.53 11.36
C TYR A 263 20.07 9.87 11.88
N LEU A 264 20.44 11.14 11.76
CA LEU A 264 21.60 11.74 12.40
C LEU A 264 21.10 12.81 13.40
N ALA A 265 21.45 12.70 14.66
CA ALA A 265 21.18 13.73 15.66
C ALA A 265 22.10 14.93 15.42
N ARG A 266 21.53 16.09 15.07
CA ARG A 266 22.26 17.34 14.89
C ARG A 266 22.42 18.09 16.21
N GLU A 267 21.35 18.11 17.00
CA GLU A 267 21.30 18.74 18.30
C GLU A 267 20.39 17.96 19.22
N LYS A 268 20.75 17.87 20.49
CA LYS A 268 19.91 17.30 21.52
C LYS A 268 20.03 18.09 22.81
N THR A 269 18.90 18.61 23.25
CA THR A 269 18.73 19.26 24.56
C THR A 269 17.75 18.43 25.43
N ALA A 270 17.46 18.92 26.61
CA ALA A 270 16.42 18.33 27.45
C ALA A 270 15.00 18.48 26.84
N GLU A 271 14.80 19.48 25.98
CA GLU A 271 13.49 19.91 25.48
C GLU A 271 13.27 19.54 24.01
N ALA A 272 14.35 19.35 23.23
CA ALA A 272 14.26 19.14 21.79
C ALA A 272 15.32 18.17 21.26
N LEU A 273 14.96 17.47 20.20
CA LEU A 273 15.86 16.66 19.38
C LEU A 273 15.75 17.10 17.92
N SER A 274 16.83 17.72 17.41
CA SER A 274 16.96 18.08 16.00
C SER A 274 17.72 16.99 15.26
N VAL A 275 17.14 16.51 14.16
CA VAL A 275 17.70 15.43 13.35
C VAL A 275 17.73 15.78 11.87
N ALA A 276 18.72 15.24 11.17
CA ALA A 276 18.65 15.04 9.73
C ALA A 276 18.18 13.60 9.45
N ALA A 277 17.29 13.43 8.52
CA ALA A 277 16.72 12.14 8.11
C ALA A 277 16.98 11.87 6.63
N LEU A 278 17.74 10.81 6.31
CA LEU A 278 17.87 10.27 4.96
C LEU A 278 16.77 9.23 4.75
N SER A 279 15.90 9.46 3.78
CA SER A 279 14.81 8.54 3.45
C SER A 279 14.92 8.07 2.01
N VAL A 280 15.24 6.78 1.83
CA VAL A 280 15.33 6.14 0.51
C VAL A 280 14.08 5.31 0.29
N PRO A 281 13.22 5.68 -0.67
CA PRO A 281 11.97 4.97 -0.90
C PRO A 281 12.23 3.56 -1.42
N LYS A 282 11.39 2.62 -1.02
CA LYS A 282 11.32 1.29 -1.62
C LYS A 282 10.95 1.40 -3.09
N ARG A 283 11.23 0.35 -3.85
CA ARG A 283 10.81 0.27 -5.24
C ARG A 283 9.29 0.40 -5.35
N SER A 284 8.81 1.16 -6.33
CA SER A 284 7.38 1.32 -6.58
C SER A 284 6.77 0.03 -7.13
N TYR A 285 5.61 -0.36 -6.61
CA TYR A 285 4.87 -1.53 -7.07
C TYR A 285 4.47 -1.40 -8.55
N GLU A 286 4.01 -0.22 -8.95
CA GLU A 286 3.58 0.06 -10.31
C GLU A 286 4.73 -0.09 -11.29
N GLN A 287 5.89 0.52 -11.00
CA GLN A 287 7.09 0.39 -11.84
C GLN A 287 7.56 -1.06 -11.93
N TRP A 288 7.61 -1.77 -10.79
CA TRP A 288 7.97 -3.18 -10.79
C TRP A 288 6.99 -4.01 -11.63
N LEU A 289 5.68 -3.80 -11.47
CA LEU A 289 4.67 -4.51 -12.23
C LEU A 289 4.79 -4.23 -13.73
N ASP A 290 5.12 -2.98 -14.12
CA ASP A 290 5.33 -2.62 -15.52
C ASP A 290 6.55 -3.30 -16.13
N GLU A 291 7.61 -3.51 -15.39
CA GLU A 291 8.78 -4.25 -15.83
C GLU A 291 8.48 -5.74 -16.04
N GLN A 292 7.64 -6.36 -15.16
CA GLN A 292 7.26 -7.76 -15.32
C GLN A 292 6.42 -8.02 -16.58
N GLY A 293 5.77 -7.01 -17.15
CA GLY A 293 4.99 -7.14 -18.39
C GLY A 293 5.75 -6.80 -19.67
N GLY A 294 6.96 -6.25 -19.53
CA GLY A 294 7.82 -5.88 -20.68
C GLY A 294 8.81 -6.96 -21.13
N THR A 295 8.88 -8.08 -20.43
CA THR A 295 9.80 -9.18 -20.79
C THR A 295 9.14 -10.08 -21.83
N LYS A 296 9.23 -9.68 -23.10
CA LYS A 296 9.15 -10.57 -24.27
C LYS A 296 10.24 -10.23 -25.23
#